data_50176c3a0388c1f6716ef6950818f077
#
_entry.id   50176c3a0388c1f6716ef6950818f077
#
_cell.length_a   1.000
_cell.length_b   1.000
_cell.length_c   1.000
_cell.angle_alpha   90.00
_cell.angle_beta   90.00
_cell.angle_gamma   90.00
#
_symmetry.space_group_name_H-M   'P 1'
#
loop_
_entity.id
_entity.type
_entity.pdbx_description
1 polymer ?
#
loop_
_entity_poly.entity_id
_entity_poly.type
_entity_poly.pdbx_seq_one_letter_code
_entity_poly.pdbx_strand_id
1 'polypeptide(L)'
;MADTKKTLGIIHAVNLTIRAMQPFLERYIPDIEVVHLCDDTIQRDNISAGVGVIPKRNYFKFAQYAHNLQEAGADMILLACSTFNYAAELARPMIDIPIMQIDRPMMELAVGQGRRVGLLATLSTTIPSSERLLRIVAAEQKKEVEITTVLREEAFRAIQKGDAGTHNAILLEEIEKLSGKVDSIALAQLSMSALAPHLANTRVPVYDSGTTGFARVRQMLAA
;
A
#
# COMPACT_ATOMS: atom_id res chain seq x y z
N MET A 1 -0.65 2.94 36.40
CA MET A 1 -1.54 3.24 35.27
C MET A 1 -1.47 2.03 34.37
N ALA A 2 -2.59 1.41 34.03
CA ALA A 2 -2.58 0.31 33.06
C ALA A 2 -2.05 0.89 31.74
N ASP A 3 -1.04 0.24 31.20
CA ASP A 3 -0.50 0.57 29.88
C ASP A 3 -1.66 0.32 28.87
N THR A 4 -2.34 1.37 28.44
CA THR A 4 -3.46 1.24 27.52
C THR A 4 -2.89 0.79 26.18
N LYS A 5 -3.25 -0.43 25.78
CA LYS A 5 -2.83 -1.03 24.53
C LYS A 5 -3.21 -0.10 23.37
N LYS A 6 -2.23 0.23 22.51
CA LYS A 6 -2.46 1.07 21.33
C LYS A 6 -3.39 0.36 20.34
N THR A 7 -4.21 1.13 19.64
CA THR A 7 -5.19 0.61 18.68
C THR A 7 -4.92 1.15 17.29
N LEU A 8 -4.78 0.23 16.31
CA LEU A 8 -4.66 0.54 14.90
C LEU A 8 -6.00 0.32 14.18
N GLY A 9 -6.61 1.37 13.65
CA GLY A 9 -7.74 1.25 12.74
C GLY A 9 -7.27 0.99 11.31
N ILE A 10 -7.77 -0.06 10.64
CA ILE A 10 -7.41 -0.38 9.25
C ILE A 10 -8.66 -0.32 8.36
N ILE A 11 -8.59 0.51 7.31
CA ILE A 11 -9.67 0.65 6.32
C ILE A 11 -9.31 -0.13 5.07
N HIS A 12 -10.20 -1.06 4.68
CA HIS A 12 -10.08 -1.94 3.52
C HIS A 12 -11.15 -1.64 2.48
N ALA A 13 -10.79 -1.68 1.20
CA ALA A 13 -11.73 -1.68 0.08
C ALA A 13 -12.04 -3.10 -0.46
N VAL A 14 -11.34 -4.13 0.04
CA VAL A 14 -11.59 -5.55 -0.26
C VAL A 14 -11.21 -6.42 0.93
N ASN A 15 -11.98 -7.46 1.19
CA ASN A 15 -11.74 -8.37 2.33
C ASN A 15 -10.46 -9.21 2.19
N LEU A 16 -9.98 -9.44 0.96
CA LEU A 16 -8.75 -10.20 0.69
C LEU A 16 -7.53 -9.61 1.39
N THR A 17 -7.48 -8.27 1.52
CA THR A 17 -6.35 -7.58 2.17
C THR A 17 -6.25 -7.87 3.66
N ILE A 18 -7.36 -8.19 4.35
CA ILE A 18 -7.38 -8.57 5.77
C ILE A 18 -6.53 -9.82 5.99
N ARG A 19 -6.74 -10.85 5.15
CA ARG A 19 -5.97 -12.10 5.23
C ARG A 19 -4.52 -11.91 4.80
N ALA A 20 -4.30 -11.13 3.74
CA ALA A 20 -2.96 -10.90 3.20
C ALA A 20 -2.03 -10.17 4.18
N MET A 21 -2.56 -9.35 5.08
CA MET A 21 -1.74 -8.61 6.04
C MET A 21 -1.52 -9.35 7.37
N GLN A 22 -2.24 -10.42 7.66
CA GLN A 22 -2.14 -11.14 8.92
C GLN A 22 -0.69 -11.52 9.32
N PRO A 23 0.16 -12.06 8.43
CA PRO A 23 1.56 -12.35 8.77
C PRO A 23 2.37 -11.11 9.16
N PHE A 24 2.03 -9.95 8.62
CA PHE A 24 2.70 -8.68 8.96
C PHE A 24 2.23 -8.14 10.30
N LEU A 25 0.93 -8.25 10.63
CA LEU A 25 0.39 -7.90 11.94
C LEU A 25 1.10 -8.69 13.03
N GLU A 26 1.15 -10.03 12.89
CA GLU A 26 1.80 -10.94 13.85
C GLU A 26 3.30 -10.65 14.00
N ARG A 27 3.98 -10.32 12.90
CA ARG A 27 5.42 -10.07 12.90
C ARG A 27 5.81 -8.71 13.46
N TYR A 28 5.09 -7.65 13.09
CA TYR A 28 5.50 -6.27 13.34
C TYR A 28 4.80 -5.62 14.53
N ILE A 29 3.55 -5.97 14.78
CA ILE A 29 2.69 -5.33 15.79
C ILE A 29 1.85 -6.33 16.61
N PRO A 30 2.46 -7.41 17.15
CA PRO A 30 1.72 -8.46 17.87
C PRO A 30 1.01 -7.94 19.13
N ASP A 31 1.49 -6.84 19.70
CA ASP A 31 0.98 -6.26 20.94
C ASP A 31 -0.03 -5.11 20.71
N ILE A 32 -0.31 -4.77 19.47
CA ILE A 32 -1.25 -3.70 19.09
C ILE A 32 -2.64 -4.29 18.90
N GLU A 33 -3.67 -3.58 19.38
CA GLU A 33 -5.04 -3.91 19.05
C GLU A 33 -5.35 -3.47 17.61
N VAL A 34 -6.04 -4.32 16.83
CA VAL A 34 -6.36 -4.01 15.43
C VAL A 34 -7.87 -4.05 15.22
N VAL A 35 -8.42 -2.95 14.72
CA VAL A 35 -9.82 -2.83 14.32
C VAL A 35 -9.90 -2.74 12.80
N HIS A 36 -10.53 -3.72 12.17
CA HIS A 36 -10.73 -3.77 10.72
C HIS A 36 -12.08 -3.19 10.33
N LEU A 37 -12.10 -2.23 9.41
CA LEU A 37 -13.29 -1.74 8.72
C LEU A 37 -13.16 -2.05 7.23
N CYS A 38 -14.07 -2.85 6.69
CA CYS A 38 -14.04 -3.24 5.28
C CYS A 38 -15.33 -2.84 4.57
N ASP A 39 -15.21 -2.10 3.47
CA ASP A 39 -16.32 -1.77 2.56
C ASP A 39 -15.91 -2.12 1.11
N ASP A 40 -16.26 -3.32 0.66
CA ASP A 40 -15.97 -3.81 -0.68
C ASP A 40 -16.77 -3.10 -1.79
N THR A 41 -17.79 -2.32 -1.42
CA THR A 41 -18.50 -1.45 -2.37
C THR A 41 -17.59 -0.35 -2.92
N ILE A 42 -16.55 0.06 -2.18
CA ILE A 42 -15.54 1.03 -2.66
C ILE A 42 -14.82 0.47 -3.88
N GLN A 43 -14.31 -0.76 -3.79
CA GLN A 43 -13.59 -1.38 -4.90
C GLN A 43 -14.50 -1.64 -6.09
N ARG A 44 -15.72 -2.13 -5.85
CA ARG A 44 -16.73 -2.32 -6.90
C ARG A 44 -17.01 -1.01 -7.65
N ASP A 45 -17.22 0.08 -6.91
CA ASP A 45 -17.50 1.39 -7.48
C ASP A 45 -16.30 1.95 -8.28
N ASN A 46 -15.06 1.76 -7.78
CA ASN A 46 -13.85 2.20 -8.46
C ASN A 46 -13.65 1.43 -9.77
N ILE A 47 -13.87 0.11 -9.78
CA ILE A 47 -13.79 -0.70 -11.01
C ILE A 47 -14.84 -0.24 -12.01
N SER A 48 -16.09 -0.03 -11.58
CA SER A 48 -17.20 0.39 -12.45
C SER A 48 -17.00 1.79 -13.05
N ALA A 49 -16.28 2.67 -12.36
CA ALA A 49 -15.99 4.03 -12.82
C ALA A 49 -14.87 4.07 -13.89
N GLY A 50 -14.07 3.01 -14.02
CA GLY A 50 -12.95 2.93 -14.94
C GLY A 50 -11.60 3.27 -14.31
N VAL A 51 -10.53 2.96 -15.06
CA VAL A 51 -9.14 3.13 -14.60
C VAL A 51 -8.84 4.59 -14.27
N GLY A 52 -8.34 4.85 -13.07
CA GLY A 52 -7.95 6.18 -12.59
C GLY A 52 -9.10 7.06 -12.12
N VAL A 53 -10.35 6.58 -12.22
CA VAL A 53 -11.53 7.34 -11.78
C VAL A 53 -12.01 6.83 -10.42
N ILE A 54 -11.97 7.71 -9.42
CA ILE A 54 -12.51 7.42 -8.09
C ILE A 54 -13.78 8.24 -7.87
N PRO A 55 -14.95 7.62 -7.70
CA PRO A 55 -16.19 8.33 -7.39
C PRO A 55 -16.06 9.17 -6.13
N LYS A 56 -16.52 10.43 -6.18
CA LYS A 56 -16.43 11.35 -5.02
C LYS A 56 -17.04 10.76 -3.75
N ARG A 57 -18.12 9.98 -3.85
CA ARG A 57 -18.75 9.31 -2.72
C ARG A 57 -17.79 8.41 -1.93
N ASN A 58 -16.79 7.80 -2.61
CA ASN A 58 -15.83 6.93 -1.96
C ASN A 58 -14.84 7.71 -1.09
N TYR A 59 -14.48 8.95 -1.47
CA TYR A 59 -13.70 9.84 -0.61
C TYR A 59 -14.49 10.22 0.67
N PHE A 60 -15.78 10.52 0.55
CA PHE A 60 -16.64 10.79 1.71
C PHE A 60 -16.75 9.56 2.63
N LYS A 61 -16.95 8.35 2.05
CA LYS A 61 -16.95 7.12 2.83
C LYS A 61 -15.66 6.93 3.61
N PHE A 62 -14.50 7.13 2.97
CA PHE A 62 -13.22 6.99 3.65
C PHE A 62 -13.08 7.96 4.81
N ALA A 63 -13.39 9.24 4.62
CA ALA A 63 -13.34 10.24 5.69
C ALA A 63 -14.27 9.88 6.85
N GLN A 64 -15.48 9.41 6.55
CA GLN A 64 -16.45 8.97 7.58
C GLN A 64 -15.91 7.73 8.32
N TYR A 65 -15.33 6.77 7.65
CA TYR A 65 -14.76 5.57 8.26
C TYR A 65 -13.55 5.89 9.14
N ALA A 66 -12.69 6.81 8.69
CA ALA A 66 -11.57 7.29 9.48
C ALA A 66 -12.05 7.98 10.76
N HIS A 67 -13.07 8.85 10.67
CA HIS A 67 -13.70 9.47 11.82
C HIS A 67 -14.31 8.43 12.77
N ASN A 68 -15.06 7.46 12.26
CA ASN A 68 -15.68 6.42 13.10
C ASN A 68 -14.62 5.59 13.86
N LEU A 69 -13.48 5.29 13.23
CA LEU A 69 -12.38 4.58 13.89
C LEU A 69 -11.69 5.46 14.95
N GLN A 70 -11.54 6.76 14.70
CA GLN A 70 -11.05 7.71 15.70
C GLN A 70 -11.97 7.75 16.93
N GLU A 71 -13.28 7.87 16.72
CA GLU A 71 -14.27 7.86 17.81
C GLU A 71 -14.33 6.52 18.56
N ALA A 72 -13.98 5.42 17.88
CA ALA A 72 -13.83 4.10 18.48
C ALA A 72 -12.50 3.92 19.28
N GLY A 73 -11.68 4.96 19.37
CA GLY A 73 -10.46 4.96 20.15
C GLY A 73 -9.20 4.48 19.40
N ALA A 74 -9.20 4.49 18.07
CA ALA A 74 -7.99 4.22 17.32
C ALA A 74 -6.95 5.33 17.55
N ASP A 75 -5.69 4.94 17.72
CA ASP A 75 -4.55 5.87 17.84
C ASP A 75 -3.96 6.25 16.46
N MET A 76 -4.26 5.46 15.43
CA MET A 76 -3.78 5.65 14.06
C MET A 76 -4.70 4.97 13.06
N ILE A 77 -4.82 5.53 11.86
CA ILE A 77 -5.55 4.93 10.72
C ILE A 77 -4.56 4.46 9.65
N LEU A 78 -4.73 3.22 9.19
CA LEU A 78 -4.02 2.66 8.04
C LEU A 78 -4.99 2.46 6.87
N LEU A 79 -4.73 3.10 5.73
CA LEU A 79 -5.43 2.82 4.48
C LEU A 79 -4.75 1.66 3.75
N ALA A 80 -5.43 0.53 3.66
CA ALA A 80 -4.94 -0.71 3.05
C ALA A 80 -5.50 -0.92 1.63
N CYS A 81 -5.37 0.09 0.76
CA CYS A 81 -5.86 0.04 -0.61
C CYS A 81 -5.08 0.94 -1.56
N SER A 82 -4.22 0.35 -2.40
CA SER A 82 -3.36 1.09 -3.34
C SER A 82 -4.13 1.88 -4.40
N THR A 83 -5.29 1.39 -4.84
CA THR A 83 -6.15 2.09 -5.82
C THR A 83 -6.70 3.40 -5.26
N PHE A 84 -6.76 3.53 -3.94
CA PHE A 84 -7.50 4.60 -3.25
C PHE A 84 -6.59 5.51 -2.39
N ASN A 85 -5.27 5.47 -2.59
CA ASN A 85 -4.27 6.18 -1.77
C ASN A 85 -4.60 7.66 -1.52
N TYR A 86 -5.15 8.36 -2.52
CA TYR A 86 -5.45 9.80 -2.40
C TYR A 86 -6.56 10.14 -1.38
N ALA A 87 -7.38 9.18 -1.01
CA ALA A 87 -8.40 9.38 0.02
C ALA A 87 -7.80 9.81 1.37
N ALA A 88 -6.62 9.25 1.72
CA ALA A 88 -5.92 9.62 2.95
C ALA A 88 -5.50 11.10 2.93
N GLU A 89 -5.01 11.62 1.78
CA GLU A 89 -4.61 13.02 1.66
C GLU A 89 -5.80 13.98 1.87
N LEU A 90 -6.96 13.61 1.34
CA LEU A 90 -8.18 14.42 1.49
C LEU A 90 -8.78 14.35 2.90
N ALA A 91 -8.61 13.23 3.60
CA ALA A 91 -9.17 13.04 4.94
C ALA A 91 -8.30 13.64 6.06
N ARG A 92 -6.97 13.73 5.88
CA ARG A 92 -6.05 14.22 6.93
C ARG A 92 -6.47 15.52 7.59
N PRO A 93 -6.94 16.57 6.89
CA PRO A 93 -7.37 17.81 7.54
C PRO A 93 -8.61 17.68 8.43
N MET A 94 -9.32 16.56 8.36
CA MET A 94 -10.58 16.32 9.07
C MET A 94 -10.45 15.31 10.23
N ILE A 95 -9.26 14.72 10.44
CA ILE A 95 -9.01 13.64 11.39
C ILE A 95 -7.82 14.03 12.26
N ASP A 96 -7.96 13.94 13.57
CA ASP A 96 -6.96 14.40 14.54
C ASP A 96 -5.81 13.39 14.76
N ILE A 97 -6.06 12.09 14.49
CA ILE A 97 -5.06 11.04 14.60
C ILE A 97 -4.33 10.80 13.26
N PRO A 98 -3.09 10.27 13.28
CA PRO A 98 -2.35 10.03 12.05
C PRO A 98 -3.06 9.08 11.07
N ILE A 99 -3.09 9.46 9.79
CA ILE A 99 -3.53 8.61 8.68
C ILE A 99 -2.34 8.29 7.79
N MET A 100 -2.10 7.00 7.54
CA MET A 100 -1.04 6.54 6.64
C MET A 100 -1.62 5.64 5.53
N GLN A 101 -1.16 5.84 4.30
CA GLN A 101 -1.31 4.85 3.24
C GLN A 101 -0.28 3.74 3.43
N ILE A 102 -0.68 2.47 3.28
CA ILE A 102 0.22 1.32 3.43
C ILE A 102 1.40 1.38 2.44
N ASP A 103 1.19 1.97 1.26
CA ASP A 103 2.20 2.06 0.21
C ASP A 103 3.20 3.21 0.43
N ARG A 104 2.86 4.21 1.28
CA ARG A 104 3.66 5.42 1.43
C ARG A 104 5.11 5.16 1.85
N PRO A 105 5.40 4.32 2.87
CA PRO A 105 6.78 4.07 3.29
C PRO A 105 7.66 3.46 2.19
N MET A 106 7.12 2.53 1.38
CA MET A 106 7.90 1.98 0.27
C MET A 106 8.16 3.02 -0.82
N MET A 107 7.19 3.94 -1.09
CA MET A 107 7.40 5.02 -2.05
C MET A 107 8.46 6.02 -1.55
N GLU A 108 8.47 6.34 -0.25
CA GLU A 108 9.48 7.18 0.38
C GLU A 108 10.88 6.58 0.24
N LEU A 109 11.02 5.28 0.47
CA LEU A 109 12.28 4.56 0.30
C LEU A 109 12.70 4.50 -1.17
N ALA A 110 11.79 4.20 -2.08
CA ALA A 110 12.09 4.11 -3.51
C ALA A 110 12.59 5.45 -4.07
N VAL A 111 11.89 6.56 -3.77
CA VAL A 111 12.31 7.92 -4.13
C VAL A 111 13.63 8.31 -3.45
N GLY A 112 13.89 7.75 -2.25
CA GLY A 112 15.14 7.95 -1.51
C GLY A 112 16.38 7.44 -2.26
N GLN A 113 16.27 6.38 -3.07
CA GLN A 113 17.39 5.68 -3.72
C GLN A 113 17.94 6.39 -4.95
N GLY A 114 17.09 7.04 -5.72
CA GLY A 114 17.53 7.67 -6.96
C GLY A 114 16.38 8.32 -7.73
N ARG A 115 16.69 8.74 -8.96
CA ARG A 115 15.72 9.44 -9.82
C ARG A 115 14.80 8.49 -10.57
N ARG A 116 15.31 7.33 -11.00
CA ARG A 116 14.57 6.38 -11.84
C ARG A 116 13.89 5.35 -10.95
N VAL A 117 12.57 5.42 -10.82
CA VAL A 117 11.77 4.51 -10.00
C VAL A 117 10.95 3.58 -10.89
N GLY A 118 11.14 2.27 -10.72
CA GLY A 118 10.29 1.25 -11.31
C GLY A 118 9.01 1.09 -10.47
N LEU A 119 7.86 1.10 -11.11
CA LEU A 119 6.58 0.77 -10.50
C LEU A 119 6.04 -0.51 -11.14
N LEU A 120 6.07 -1.61 -10.40
CA LEU A 120 5.54 -2.89 -10.86
C LEU A 120 4.15 -3.14 -10.30
N ALA A 121 3.17 -3.34 -11.17
CA ALA A 121 1.77 -3.55 -10.83
C ALA A 121 1.19 -4.80 -11.51
N THR A 122 0.19 -5.40 -10.89
CA THR A 122 -0.57 -6.52 -11.47
C THR A 122 -2.02 -6.16 -11.79
N LEU A 123 -2.48 -4.95 -11.39
CA LEU A 123 -3.79 -4.40 -11.71
C LEU A 123 -3.64 -2.99 -12.29
N SER A 124 -4.25 -2.77 -13.46
CA SER A 124 -4.25 -1.47 -14.13
C SER A 124 -4.87 -0.36 -13.28
N THR A 125 -5.86 -0.69 -12.44
CA THR A 125 -6.55 0.28 -11.58
C THR A 125 -5.67 0.86 -10.47
N THR A 126 -4.57 0.21 -10.08
CA THR A 126 -3.66 0.73 -9.05
C THR A 126 -2.66 1.76 -9.59
N ILE A 127 -2.33 1.69 -10.87
CA ILE A 127 -1.26 2.48 -11.48
C ILE A 127 -1.44 4.00 -11.28
N PRO A 128 -2.58 4.62 -11.65
CA PRO A 128 -2.73 6.07 -11.52
C PRO A 128 -2.59 6.57 -10.08
N SER A 129 -3.11 5.81 -9.13
CA SER A 129 -3.03 6.15 -7.70
C SER A 129 -1.61 6.00 -7.15
N SER A 130 -0.90 4.94 -7.53
CA SER A 130 0.48 4.68 -7.10
C SER A 130 1.46 5.68 -7.71
N GLU A 131 1.33 6.01 -9.00
CA GLU A 131 2.14 7.06 -9.63
C GLU A 131 1.90 8.43 -8.99
N ARG A 132 0.63 8.74 -8.67
CA ARG A 132 0.31 9.98 -7.96
C ARG A 132 0.99 10.03 -6.60
N LEU A 133 0.95 8.95 -5.83
CA LEU A 133 1.61 8.88 -4.52
C LEU A 133 3.13 9.03 -4.64
N LEU A 134 3.76 8.38 -5.62
CA LEU A 134 5.19 8.58 -5.92
C LEU A 134 5.52 10.05 -6.19
N ARG A 135 4.71 10.75 -6.99
CA ARG A 135 4.93 12.18 -7.29
C ARG A 135 4.73 13.06 -6.06
N ILE A 136 3.75 12.77 -5.21
CA ILE A 136 3.53 13.47 -3.94
C ILE A 136 4.77 13.32 -3.05
N VAL A 137 5.22 12.10 -2.83
CA VAL A 137 6.40 11.78 -2.01
C VAL A 137 7.67 12.45 -2.58
N ALA A 138 7.85 12.41 -3.90
CA ALA A 138 8.98 13.07 -4.55
C ALA A 138 8.98 14.58 -4.32
N ALA A 139 7.83 15.23 -4.45
CA ALA A 139 7.68 16.66 -4.18
C ALA A 139 7.99 17.01 -2.72
N GLU A 140 7.52 16.21 -1.75
CA GLU A 140 7.82 16.40 -0.33
C GLU A 140 9.32 16.23 -0.02
N GLN A 141 10.00 15.27 -0.69
CA GLN A 141 11.44 15.07 -0.58
C GLN A 141 12.26 16.07 -1.43
N LYS A 142 11.60 16.98 -2.16
CA LYS A 142 12.23 17.92 -3.10
C LYS A 142 13.09 17.22 -4.14
N LYS A 143 12.59 16.10 -4.67
CA LYS A 143 13.24 15.29 -5.71
C LYS A 143 12.40 15.25 -6.97
N GLU A 144 13.07 15.10 -8.12
CA GLU A 144 12.45 14.74 -9.38
C GLU A 144 12.53 13.23 -9.56
N VAL A 145 11.47 12.62 -10.08
CA VAL A 145 11.43 11.19 -10.37
C VAL A 145 10.97 10.91 -11.79
N GLU A 146 11.62 9.95 -12.42
CA GLU A 146 11.22 9.32 -13.68
C GLU A 146 10.63 7.96 -13.33
N ILE A 147 9.34 7.78 -13.61
CA ILE A 147 8.62 6.56 -13.25
C ILE A 147 8.54 5.66 -14.47
N THR A 148 9.08 4.45 -14.36
CA THR A 148 8.90 3.37 -15.36
C THR A 148 7.88 2.40 -14.82
N THR A 149 6.65 2.47 -15.34
CA THR A 149 5.55 1.61 -14.91
C THR A 149 5.47 0.35 -15.77
N VAL A 150 5.36 -0.81 -15.12
CA VAL A 150 5.15 -2.10 -15.76
C VAL A 150 3.91 -2.77 -15.16
N LEU A 151 3.03 -3.26 -16.05
CA LEU A 151 1.82 -3.98 -15.69
C LEU A 151 1.93 -5.46 -16.10
N ARG A 152 1.67 -6.37 -15.15
CA ARG A 152 1.68 -7.82 -15.33
C ARG A 152 0.36 -8.45 -14.87
N GLU A 153 -0.71 -8.24 -15.64
CA GLU A 153 -2.06 -8.76 -15.31
C GLU A 153 -2.11 -10.29 -15.25
N GLU A 154 -1.24 -10.97 -16.00
CA GLU A 154 -1.12 -12.43 -15.95
C GLU A 154 -0.70 -12.94 -14.58
N ALA A 155 0.13 -12.19 -13.86
CA ALA A 155 0.48 -12.52 -12.47
C ALA A 155 -0.74 -12.42 -11.54
N PHE A 156 -1.59 -11.40 -11.72
CA PHE A 156 -2.84 -11.30 -10.97
C PHE A 156 -3.78 -12.47 -11.26
N ARG A 157 -3.94 -12.85 -12.54
CA ARG A 157 -4.76 -14.01 -12.92
C ARG A 157 -4.24 -15.32 -12.33
N ALA A 158 -2.92 -15.48 -12.20
CA ALA A 158 -2.32 -16.65 -11.58
C ALA A 158 -2.66 -16.72 -10.08
N ILE A 159 -2.43 -15.62 -9.32
CA ILE A 159 -2.70 -15.63 -7.88
C ILE A 159 -4.20 -15.78 -7.55
N GLN A 160 -5.09 -15.25 -8.39
CA GLN A 160 -6.54 -15.47 -8.25
C GLN A 160 -6.94 -16.95 -8.37
N LYS A 161 -6.20 -17.73 -9.15
CA LYS A 161 -6.39 -19.18 -9.31
C LYS A 161 -5.67 -20.01 -8.24
N GLY A 162 -5.00 -19.34 -7.29
CA GLY A 162 -4.19 -20.00 -6.25
C GLY A 162 -2.80 -20.43 -6.71
N ASP A 163 -2.39 -20.07 -7.92
CA ASP A 163 -1.05 -20.38 -8.47
C ASP A 163 -0.03 -19.30 -8.08
N ALA A 164 0.43 -19.38 -6.84
CA ALA A 164 1.45 -18.49 -6.30
C ALA A 164 2.82 -18.70 -6.99
N GLY A 165 3.11 -19.91 -7.47
CA GLY A 165 4.35 -20.22 -8.17
C GLY A 165 4.50 -19.42 -9.46
N THR A 166 3.49 -19.49 -10.33
CA THR A 166 3.45 -18.71 -11.59
C THR A 166 3.42 -17.20 -11.32
N HIS A 167 2.62 -16.74 -10.34
CA HIS A 167 2.63 -15.34 -9.93
C HIS A 167 4.03 -14.84 -9.58
N ASN A 168 4.73 -15.56 -8.71
CA ASN A 168 6.06 -15.17 -8.25
C ASN A 168 7.09 -15.21 -9.39
N ALA A 169 7.05 -16.25 -10.24
CA ALA A 169 7.99 -16.38 -11.36
C ALA A 169 7.88 -15.21 -12.35
N ILE A 170 6.66 -14.82 -12.74
CA ILE A 170 6.40 -13.68 -13.63
C ILE A 170 6.97 -12.38 -13.03
N LEU A 171 6.73 -12.14 -11.75
CA LEU A 171 7.14 -10.91 -11.11
C LEU A 171 8.65 -10.85 -10.89
N LEU A 172 9.30 -11.96 -10.50
CA LEU A 172 10.75 -12.01 -10.33
C LEU A 172 11.48 -11.81 -11.67
N GLU A 173 11.00 -12.39 -12.77
CA GLU A 173 11.53 -12.15 -14.11
C GLU A 173 11.42 -10.66 -14.49
N GLU A 174 10.29 -10.02 -14.18
CA GLU A 174 10.12 -8.61 -14.49
C GLU A 174 10.96 -7.69 -13.62
N ILE A 175 11.14 -8.02 -12.35
CA ILE A 175 12.04 -7.31 -11.44
C ILE A 175 13.48 -7.34 -11.98
N GLU A 176 13.96 -8.48 -12.47
CA GLU A 176 15.30 -8.60 -13.06
C GLU A 176 15.44 -7.70 -14.30
N LYS A 177 14.47 -7.73 -15.21
CA LYS A 177 14.45 -6.86 -16.41
C LYS A 177 14.44 -5.37 -16.06
N LEU A 178 13.64 -5.01 -15.07
CA LEU A 178 13.46 -3.62 -14.65
C LEU A 178 14.70 -3.10 -13.91
N SER A 179 15.36 -3.96 -13.14
CA SER A 179 16.57 -3.65 -12.36
C SER A 179 17.73 -3.11 -13.21
N GLY A 180 17.78 -3.41 -14.50
CA GLY A 180 18.76 -2.84 -15.43
C GLY A 180 18.49 -1.41 -15.88
N LYS A 181 17.32 -0.85 -15.54
CA LYS A 181 16.82 0.42 -16.10
C LYS A 181 16.54 1.49 -15.05
N VAL A 182 16.35 1.09 -13.79
CA VAL A 182 15.92 1.94 -12.69
C VAL A 182 16.87 1.90 -11.51
N ASP A 183 16.70 2.81 -10.55
CA ASP A 183 17.52 2.90 -9.34
C ASP A 183 16.87 2.17 -8.16
N SER A 184 15.55 1.96 -8.22
CA SER A 184 14.75 1.22 -7.24
C SER A 184 13.45 0.73 -7.85
N ILE A 185 12.79 -0.24 -7.22
CA ILE A 185 11.49 -0.77 -7.65
C ILE A 185 10.50 -0.75 -6.47
N ALA A 186 9.29 -0.25 -6.71
CA ALA A 186 8.15 -0.31 -5.79
C ALA A 186 7.11 -1.30 -6.30
N LEU A 187 6.67 -2.23 -5.43
CA LEU A 187 5.65 -3.24 -5.72
C LEU A 187 4.27 -2.70 -5.34
N ALA A 188 3.48 -2.31 -6.33
CA ALA A 188 2.27 -1.48 -6.15
C ALA A 188 1.08 -2.14 -5.44
N GLN A 189 1.21 -3.35 -4.91
CA GLN A 189 0.10 -4.06 -4.25
C GLN A 189 0.59 -4.91 -3.08
N LEU A 190 -0.20 -4.94 -2.00
CA LEU A 190 0.10 -5.73 -0.81
C LEU A 190 0.28 -7.23 -1.09
N SER A 191 -0.48 -7.79 -2.05
CA SER A 191 -0.33 -9.20 -2.45
C SER A 191 1.08 -9.55 -2.96
N MET A 192 1.80 -8.57 -3.50
CA MET A 192 3.18 -8.76 -4.00
C MET A 192 4.20 -8.82 -2.86
N SER A 193 3.83 -8.48 -1.63
CA SER A 193 4.72 -8.60 -0.46
C SER A 193 5.09 -10.05 -0.12
N ALA A 194 4.38 -11.04 -0.68
CA ALA A 194 4.76 -12.44 -0.64
C ALA A 194 6.12 -12.72 -1.30
N LEU A 195 6.60 -11.81 -2.17
CA LEU A 195 7.93 -11.89 -2.80
C LEU A 195 9.07 -11.51 -1.85
N ALA A 196 8.81 -10.89 -0.70
CA ALA A 196 9.86 -10.38 0.21
C ALA A 196 11.01 -11.36 0.48
N PRO A 197 10.80 -12.69 0.68
CA PRO A 197 11.88 -13.63 0.88
C PRO A 197 12.83 -13.79 -0.33
N HIS A 198 12.38 -13.42 -1.52
CA HIS A 198 13.13 -13.55 -2.78
C HIS A 198 13.84 -12.27 -3.20
N LEU A 199 13.66 -11.15 -2.46
CA LEU A 199 14.15 -9.82 -2.87
C LEU A 199 15.54 -9.46 -2.33
N ALA A 200 16.15 -10.30 -1.47
CA ALA A 200 17.41 -9.98 -0.79
C ALA A 200 18.60 -9.79 -1.74
N ASN A 201 18.60 -10.44 -2.91
CA ASN A 201 19.71 -10.44 -3.86
C ASN A 201 19.36 -9.75 -5.19
N THR A 202 18.39 -8.85 -5.20
CA THR A 202 18.03 -8.07 -6.39
C THR A 202 19.12 -7.03 -6.70
N ARG A 203 19.29 -6.73 -7.98
CA ARG A 203 20.31 -5.80 -8.48
C ARG A 203 20.15 -4.37 -7.99
N VAL A 204 18.90 -3.96 -7.76
CA VAL A 204 18.51 -2.68 -7.15
C VAL A 204 17.58 -2.94 -6.00
N PRO A 205 17.45 -2.02 -5.02
CA PRO A 205 16.48 -2.17 -3.94
C PRO A 205 15.06 -2.32 -4.47
N VAL A 206 14.33 -3.33 -3.95
CA VAL A 206 12.93 -3.59 -4.24
C VAL A 206 12.14 -3.46 -2.95
N TYR A 207 11.09 -2.65 -2.96
CA TYR A 207 10.30 -2.35 -1.78
C TYR A 207 8.86 -2.84 -1.96
N ASP A 208 8.31 -3.44 -0.91
CA ASP A 208 6.92 -3.88 -0.82
C ASP A 208 6.20 -3.15 0.31
N SER A 209 4.87 -3.03 0.17
CA SER A 209 4.05 -2.28 1.11
C SER A 209 3.81 -3.01 2.44
N GLY A 210 3.80 -4.34 2.44
CA GLY A 210 3.62 -5.12 3.67
C GLY A 210 4.80 -4.93 4.63
N THR A 211 6.01 -5.19 4.16
CA THR A 211 7.23 -5.07 4.96
C THR A 211 7.45 -3.62 5.43
N THR A 212 7.43 -2.67 4.50
CA THR A 212 7.75 -1.27 4.81
C THR A 212 6.63 -0.56 5.55
N GLY A 213 5.38 -0.84 5.18
CA GLY A 213 4.19 -0.25 5.80
C GLY A 213 4.06 -0.63 7.27
N PHE A 214 4.11 -1.93 7.60
CA PHE A 214 3.98 -2.38 8.99
C PHE A 214 5.19 -2.04 9.86
N ALA A 215 6.40 -1.99 9.29
CA ALA A 215 7.56 -1.45 10.00
C ALA A 215 7.34 0.02 10.41
N ARG A 216 6.77 0.85 9.53
CA ARG A 216 6.44 2.24 9.82
C ARG A 216 5.28 2.36 10.82
N VAL A 217 4.22 1.55 10.72
CA VAL A 217 3.13 1.50 11.70
C VAL A 217 3.68 1.27 13.11
N ARG A 218 4.56 0.26 13.28
CA ARG A 218 5.22 0.00 14.55
C ARG A 218 5.95 1.23 15.09
N GLN A 219 6.74 1.91 14.26
CA GLN A 219 7.47 3.11 14.66
C GLN A 219 6.53 4.23 15.12
N MET A 220 5.44 4.47 14.39
CA MET A 220 4.48 5.54 14.70
C MET A 220 3.67 5.27 15.96
N LEU A 221 3.33 4.01 16.25
CA LEU A 221 2.57 3.65 17.46
C LEU A 221 3.44 3.47 18.69
N ALA A 222 4.77 3.32 18.52
CA ALA A 222 5.73 3.26 19.64
C ALA A 222 6.21 4.66 20.10
N ALA A 223 5.94 5.70 19.33
CA ALA A 223 6.31 7.08 19.65
C ALA A 223 5.26 7.75 20.52
#